data_76a0535257b5de1f0f891554698cf166
#
_entry.id   76a0535257b5de1f0f891554698cf166
#
_cell.length_a   1.000
_cell.length_b   1.000
_cell.length_c   1.000
_cell.angle_alpha   90.00
_cell.angle_beta   90.00
_cell.angle_gamma   90.00
#
_symmetry.space_group_name_H-M   'P 1'
#
loop_
_entity.id
_entity.type
_entity.pdbx_description
1 polymer ?
#
loop_
_entity_poly.entity_id
_entity_poly.type
_entity_poly.pdbx_seq_one_letter_code
_entity_poly.pdbx_strand_id
1 'polypeptide(L)'
;SEDMIQIEKEIHEFQMILREKEEKITKLHDYQKGLEETCLFAEEFVEREDQKILFVPAFEQLMGYVKKLYPTQRINYQDSSESSKVCMTFSFLKGFQAVLESLLNEIGVFVLNFEMNIDEYKILINIEAKPKVIKNAKDFYEKRSVLENKLTKEFSIERWKTNAVVIQTMIEM
;
A
#
# COMPACT_ATOMS: atom_id res chain seq x y z
N SER A 1 -37.34 -21.42 11.34
CA SER A 1 -37.70 -20.20 12.07
C SER A 1 -37.13 -18.98 11.37
N GLU A 2 -37.69 -17.83 11.58
CA GLU A 2 -37.19 -16.55 11.02
C GLU A 2 -35.77 -16.25 11.45
N ASP A 3 -35.37 -16.59 12.68
CA ASP A 3 -34.05 -16.40 13.22
C ASP A 3 -32.99 -17.22 12.48
N MET A 4 -33.30 -18.46 12.12
CA MET A 4 -32.41 -19.31 11.33
C MET A 4 -32.22 -18.78 9.93
N ILE A 5 -33.27 -18.29 9.29
CA ILE A 5 -33.21 -17.68 7.95
C ILE A 5 -32.34 -16.43 7.97
N GLN A 6 -32.49 -15.61 9.02
CA GLN A 6 -31.68 -14.41 9.18
C GLN A 6 -30.19 -14.73 9.39
N ILE A 7 -29.87 -15.72 10.19
CA ILE A 7 -28.50 -16.20 10.42
C ILE A 7 -27.89 -16.72 9.13
N GLU A 8 -28.62 -17.54 8.38
CA GLU A 8 -28.15 -18.06 7.08
C GLU A 8 -27.86 -16.93 6.08
N LYS A 9 -28.71 -15.91 6.05
CA LYS A 9 -28.53 -14.73 5.22
C LYS A 9 -27.27 -13.97 5.61
N GLU A 10 -27.05 -13.73 6.89
CA GLU A 10 -25.85 -13.06 7.39
C GLU A 10 -24.57 -13.84 7.06
N ILE A 11 -24.58 -15.15 7.23
CA ILE A 11 -23.46 -16.02 6.86
C ILE A 11 -23.15 -15.88 5.38
N HIS A 12 -24.17 -15.90 4.53
CA HIS A 12 -24.00 -15.75 3.08
C HIS A 12 -23.37 -14.39 2.73
N GLU A 13 -23.85 -13.31 3.35
CA GLU A 13 -23.30 -11.96 3.16
C GLU A 13 -21.82 -11.89 3.57
N PHE A 14 -21.45 -12.48 4.71
CA PHE A 14 -20.04 -12.53 5.16
C PHE A 14 -19.17 -13.35 4.21
N GLN A 15 -19.67 -14.46 3.71
CA GLN A 15 -18.94 -15.29 2.74
C GLN A 15 -18.69 -14.54 1.45
N MET A 16 -19.63 -13.73 0.97
CA MET A 16 -19.46 -12.89 -0.22
C MET A 16 -18.40 -11.82 0.00
N ILE A 17 -18.43 -11.14 1.15
CA ILE A 17 -17.41 -10.12 1.50
C ILE A 17 -16.03 -10.73 1.58
N LEU A 18 -15.89 -11.89 2.20
CA LEU A 18 -14.62 -12.60 2.30
C LEU A 18 -14.08 -12.98 0.92
N ARG A 19 -14.93 -13.47 0.04
CA ARG A 19 -14.55 -13.81 -1.36
C ARG A 19 -14.05 -12.61 -2.12
N GLU A 20 -14.74 -11.47 -2.02
CA GLU A 20 -14.30 -10.22 -2.67
C GLU A 20 -12.92 -9.77 -2.19
N LYS A 21 -12.67 -9.86 -0.87
CA LYS A 21 -11.36 -9.51 -0.29
C LYS A 21 -10.26 -10.46 -0.75
N GLU A 22 -10.53 -11.75 -0.81
CA GLU A 22 -9.59 -12.76 -1.30
C GLU A 22 -9.23 -12.51 -2.77
N GLU A 23 -10.21 -12.16 -3.61
CA GLU A 23 -9.99 -11.81 -5.01
C GLU A 23 -9.09 -10.58 -5.16
N LYS A 24 -9.30 -9.55 -4.34
CA LYS A 24 -8.46 -8.34 -4.35
C LYS A 24 -7.02 -8.64 -3.96
N ILE A 25 -6.82 -9.46 -2.91
CA ILE A 25 -5.48 -9.90 -2.48
C ILE A 25 -4.79 -10.66 -3.60
N THR A 26 -5.49 -11.59 -4.24
CA THR A 26 -4.94 -12.36 -5.37
C THR A 26 -4.50 -11.45 -6.50
N LYS A 27 -5.30 -10.45 -6.86
CA LYS A 27 -4.95 -9.48 -7.91
C LYS A 27 -3.71 -8.66 -7.56
N LEU A 28 -3.56 -8.25 -6.29
CA LEU A 28 -2.36 -7.54 -5.83
C LEU A 28 -1.11 -8.43 -5.90
N HIS A 29 -1.24 -9.70 -5.53
CA HIS A 29 -0.15 -10.66 -5.65
C HIS A 29 0.23 -10.93 -7.10
N ASP A 30 -0.75 -11.03 -8.00
CA ASP A 30 -0.50 -11.20 -9.44
C ASP A 30 0.22 -9.98 -10.03
N TYR A 31 -0.16 -8.78 -9.58
CA TYR A 31 0.52 -7.55 -9.98
C TYR A 31 1.97 -7.53 -9.48
N GLN A 32 2.20 -7.92 -8.23
CA GLN A 32 3.55 -8.04 -7.66
C GLN A 32 4.40 -9.00 -8.49
N LYS A 33 3.85 -10.16 -8.84
CA LYS A 33 4.53 -11.15 -9.68
C LYS A 33 4.87 -10.59 -11.05
N GLY A 34 3.96 -9.84 -11.66
CA GLY A 34 4.21 -9.14 -12.92
C GLY A 34 5.35 -8.14 -12.82
N LEU A 35 5.44 -7.38 -11.72
CA LEU A 35 6.56 -6.50 -11.46
C LEU A 35 7.88 -7.27 -11.30
N GLU A 36 7.87 -8.41 -10.60
CA GLU A 36 9.03 -9.28 -10.43
C GLU A 36 9.54 -9.78 -11.78
N GLU A 37 8.63 -10.26 -12.63
CA GLU A 37 8.98 -10.74 -13.98
C GLU A 37 9.58 -9.62 -14.85
N THR A 38 9.01 -8.42 -14.78
CA THR A 38 9.54 -7.24 -15.49
C THR A 38 10.94 -6.89 -15.01
N CYS A 39 11.17 -6.97 -13.70
CA CYS A 39 12.48 -6.70 -13.11
C CYS A 39 13.51 -7.78 -13.48
N LEU A 40 13.12 -9.03 -13.54
CA LEU A 40 14.01 -10.11 -14.01
C LEU A 40 14.53 -9.86 -15.44
N PHE A 41 13.69 -9.30 -16.32
CA PHE A 41 14.12 -8.86 -17.63
C PHE A 41 15.17 -7.75 -17.59
N ALA A 42 15.05 -6.84 -16.66
CA ALA A 42 16.02 -5.76 -16.47
C ALA A 42 17.36 -6.26 -15.92
N GLU A 43 17.36 -7.33 -15.11
CA GLU A 43 18.56 -7.96 -14.55
C GLU A 43 19.50 -8.55 -15.60
N GLU A 44 19.00 -9.03 -16.73
CA GLU A 44 19.84 -9.50 -17.82
C GLU A 44 20.82 -8.42 -18.33
N PHE A 45 20.51 -7.14 -18.06
CA PHE A 45 21.32 -6.01 -18.48
C PHE A 45 22.13 -5.37 -17.33
N VAL A 46 21.91 -5.78 -16.08
CA VAL A 46 22.57 -5.19 -14.91
C VAL A 46 22.99 -6.32 -13.95
N GLU A 47 24.28 -6.62 -13.89
CA GLU A 47 24.88 -7.55 -12.93
C GLU A 47 24.80 -7.01 -11.49
N ARG A 48 23.60 -6.95 -10.90
CA ARG A 48 23.41 -6.50 -9.52
C ARG A 48 22.41 -7.38 -8.80
N GLU A 49 22.69 -7.65 -7.52
CA GLU A 49 21.81 -8.41 -6.61
C GLU A 49 20.48 -7.72 -6.38
N ASP A 50 20.46 -6.35 -6.39
CA ASP A 50 19.24 -5.56 -6.24
C ASP A 50 18.84 -4.92 -7.56
N GLN A 51 17.67 -5.29 -8.06
CA GLN A 51 17.08 -4.69 -9.25
C GLN A 51 16.66 -3.26 -8.98
N LYS A 52 17.02 -2.36 -9.91
CA LYS A 52 16.56 -0.98 -9.87
C LYS A 52 15.53 -0.74 -10.96
N ILE A 53 14.42 -0.17 -10.57
CA ILE A 53 13.36 0.25 -11.49
C ILE A 53 13.10 1.75 -11.35
N LEU A 54 12.57 2.36 -12.39
CA LEU A 54 12.15 3.76 -12.33
C LEU A 54 10.97 3.88 -11.37
N PHE A 55 11.18 4.68 -10.32
CA PHE A 55 10.20 4.78 -9.24
C PHE A 55 8.88 5.41 -9.67
N VAL A 56 8.91 6.58 -10.31
CA VAL A 56 7.69 7.32 -10.64
C VAL A 56 6.76 6.55 -11.57
N PRO A 57 7.22 5.97 -12.69
CA PRO A 57 6.36 5.14 -13.53
C PRO A 57 5.80 3.92 -12.79
N ALA A 58 6.59 3.26 -11.97
CA ALA A 58 6.13 2.12 -11.17
C ALA A 58 5.09 2.54 -10.12
N PHE A 59 5.30 3.67 -9.46
CA PHE A 59 4.36 4.25 -8.51
C PHE A 59 3.03 4.61 -9.19
N GLU A 60 3.07 5.28 -10.32
CA GLU A 60 1.85 5.65 -11.07
C GLU A 60 1.07 4.41 -11.51
N GLN A 61 1.76 3.39 -11.96
CA GLN A 61 1.12 2.11 -12.32
C GLN A 61 0.48 1.44 -11.11
N LEU A 62 1.17 1.42 -9.97
CA LEU A 62 0.63 0.89 -8.71
C LEU A 62 -0.61 1.68 -8.26
N MET A 63 -0.57 3.01 -8.34
CA MET A 63 -1.71 3.86 -7.98
C MET A 63 -2.90 3.65 -8.90
N GLY A 64 -2.67 3.49 -10.19
CA GLY A 64 -3.72 3.14 -11.16
C GLY A 64 -4.39 1.81 -10.82
N TYR A 65 -3.61 0.84 -10.39
CA TYR A 65 -4.10 -0.46 -9.97
C TYR A 65 -4.91 -0.39 -8.67
N VAL A 66 -4.41 0.37 -7.68
CA VAL A 66 -5.14 0.61 -6.42
C VAL A 66 -6.48 1.28 -6.67
N LYS A 67 -6.55 2.28 -7.54
CA LYS A 67 -7.81 2.94 -7.93
C LYS A 67 -8.80 1.96 -8.57
N LYS A 68 -8.30 1.02 -9.35
CA LYS A 68 -9.14 0.01 -10.00
C LYS A 68 -9.74 -0.97 -8.99
N LEU A 69 -8.96 -1.39 -7.99
CA LEU A 69 -9.41 -2.30 -6.93
C LEU A 69 -10.27 -1.62 -5.87
N TYR A 70 -9.99 -0.36 -5.59
CA TYR A 70 -10.67 0.45 -4.59
C TYR A 70 -11.20 1.74 -5.21
N PRO A 71 -12.28 1.67 -6.01
CA PRO A 71 -12.76 2.84 -6.77
C PRO A 71 -13.18 4.03 -5.91
N THR A 72 -13.51 3.78 -4.63
CA THR A 72 -13.91 4.83 -3.68
C THR A 72 -12.72 5.55 -3.05
N GLN A 73 -11.49 5.06 -3.27
CA GLN A 73 -10.30 5.69 -2.75
C GLN A 73 -9.98 6.99 -3.50
N ARG A 74 -9.71 8.03 -2.73
CA ARG A 74 -9.12 9.26 -3.26
C ARG A 74 -7.62 9.16 -3.08
N ILE A 75 -6.90 9.13 -4.18
CA ILE A 75 -5.45 9.13 -4.18
C ILE A 75 -5.00 10.48 -4.71
N ASN A 76 -4.45 11.29 -3.81
CA ASN A 76 -3.87 12.58 -4.14
C ASN A 76 -2.35 12.45 -4.11
N TYR A 77 -1.72 12.92 -5.17
CA TYR A 77 -0.30 12.75 -5.33
C TYR A 77 0.30 14.04 -5.84
N GLN A 78 1.34 14.49 -5.17
CA GLN A 78 2.10 15.67 -5.56
C GLN A 78 3.58 15.31 -5.61
N ASP A 79 4.16 15.50 -6.77
CA ASP A 79 5.60 15.36 -6.99
C ASP A 79 6.20 16.77 -7.14
N SER A 80 7.13 17.11 -6.26
CA SER A 80 7.75 18.43 -6.23
C SER A 80 9.06 18.51 -7.04
N SER A 81 9.44 17.43 -7.75
CA SER A 81 10.73 17.36 -8.41
C SER A 81 10.67 16.74 -9.81
N GLU A 82 11.68 17.06 -10.64
CA GLU A 82 11.93 16.39 -11.91
C GLU A 82 12.50 14.98 -11.67
N SER A 83 11.68 14.08 -11.14
CA SER A 83 12.09 12.79 -10.62
C SER A 83 12.05 11.65 -11.64
N SER A 84 11.91 11.94 -12.91
CA SER A 84 11.75 10.94 -13.97
C SER A 84 12.89 9.92 -14.10
N LYS A 85 14.04 10.20 -13.49
CA LYS A 85 15.23 9.35 -13.56
C LYS A 85 15.57 8.62 -12.25
N VAL A 86 14.77 8.83 -11.22
CA VAL A 86 15.04 8.19 -9.92
C VAL A 86 14.70 6.72 -9.98
N CYS A 87 15.69 5.89 -9.68
CA CYS A 87 15.55 4.45 -9.61
C CYS A 87 15.49 3.98 -8.17
N MET A 88 14.62 3.03 -7.91
CA MET A 88 14.43 2.39 -6.61
C MET A 88 14.68 0.91 -6.73
N THR A 89 15.06 0.27 -5.62
CA THR A 89 15.14 -1.17 -5.57
C THR A 89 13.74 -1.79 -5.59
N PHE A 90 13.66 -2.98 -6.14
CA PHE A 90 12.41 -3.73 -6.13
C PHE A 90 11.95 -4.06 -4.71
N SER A 91 12.89 -4.34 -3.79
CA SER A 91 12.60 -4.55 -2.37
C SER A 91 11.87 -3.39 -1.73
N PHE A 92 12.23 -2.16 -2.08
CA PHE A 92 11.54 -0.96 -1.61
C PHE A 92 10.09 -0.93 -2.10
N LEU A 93 9.86 -1.24 -3.36
CA LEU A 93 8.50 -1.27 -3.92
C LEU A 93 7.63 -2.34 -3.29
N LYS A 94 8.19 -3.51 -2.98
CA LYS A 94 7.49 -4.55 -2.20
C LYS A 94 7.11 -4.04 -0.81
N GLY A 95 8.03 -3.38 -0.12
CA GLY A 95 7.76 -2.77 1.18
C GLY A 95 6.67 -1.71 1.09
N PHE A 96 6.71 -0.87 0.08
CA PHE A 96 5.70 0.14 -0.19
C PHE A 96 4.32 -0.48 -0.45
N GLN A 97 4.25 -1.53 -1.26
CA GLN A 97 3.03 -2.27 -1.52
C GLN A 97 2.47 -2.90 -0.23
N ALA A 98 3.32 -3.48 0.61
CA ALA A 98 2.88 -4.04 1.89
C ALA A 98 2.25 -2.99 2.81
N VAL A 99 2.80 -1.78 2.85
CA VAL A 99 2.21 -0.65 3.58
C VAL A 99 0.83 -0.30 3.03
N LEU A 100 0.69 -0.21 1.71
CA LEU A 100 -0.59 0.09 1.06
C LEU A 100 -1.63 -1.00 1.35
N GLU A 101 -1.26 -2.26 1.24
CA GLU A 101 -2.16 -3.38 1.56
C GLU A 101 -2.65 -3.32 3.01
N SER A 102 -1.76 -3.03 3.95
CA SER A 102 -2.13 -2.90 5.36
C SER A 102 -3.08 -1.73 5.60
N LEU A 103 -2.83 -0.58 4.98
CA LEU A 103 -3.70 0.59 5.10
C LEU A 103 -5.08 0.32 4.51
N LEU A 104 -5.14 -0.31 3.36
CA LEU A 104 -6.39 -0.53 2.63
C LEU A 104 -7.19 -1.70 3.20
N ASN A 105 -6.55 -2.81 3.55
CA ASN A 105 -7.22 -4.04 3.95
C ASN A 105 -7.38 -4.20 5.46
N GLU A 106 -6.35 -3.88 6.24
CA GLU A 106 -6.37 -4.10 7.69
C GLU A 106 -6.99 -2.93 8.44
N ILE A 107 -6.61 -1.71 8.07
CA ILE A 107 -7.08 -0.50 8.74
C ILE A 107 -8.35 0.03 8.10
N GLY A 108 -8.46 -0.07 6.79
CA GLY A 108 -9.59 0.45 6.05
C GLY A 108 -9.57 1.97 5.99
N VAL A 109 -8.83 2.53 5.05
CA VAL A 109 -8.76 3.98 4.83
C VAL A 109 -9.64 4.38 3.66
N PHE A 110 -10.08 5.63 3.63
CA PHE A 110 -10.87 6.16 2.53
C PHE A 110 -10.16 7.26 1.73
N VAL A 111 -9.08 7.81 2.26
CA VAL A 111 -8.24 8.81 1.57
C VAL A 111 -6.78 8.46 1.78
N LEU A 112 -6.02 8.48 0.70
CA LEU A 112 -4.57 8.36 0.70
C LEU A 112 -3.99 9.60 0.05
N ASN A 113 -3.16 10.32 0.79
CA ASN A 113 -2.41 11.48 0.29
C ASN A 113 -0.92 11.12 0.28
N PHE A 114 -0.29 11.28 -0.88
CA PHE A 114 1.14 11.06 -1.04
C PHE A 114 1.82 12.39 -1.33
N GLU A 115 2.79 12.74 -0.53
CA GLU A 115 3.67 13.86 -0.78
C GLU A 115 5.07 13.32 -0.99
N MET A 116 5.64 13.57 -2.17
CA MET A 116 6.97 13.09 -2.54
C MET A 116 7.89 14.28 -2.77
N ASN A 117 9.02 14.26 -2.10
CA ASN A 117 10.10 15.21 -2.31
C ASN A 117 11.37 14.43 -2.67
N ILE A 118 11.82 14.61 -3.89
CA ILE A 118 12.94 13.88 -4.44
C ILE A 118 14.02 14.89 -4.82
N ASP A 119 15.21 14.74 -4.26
CA ASP A 119 16.40 15.50 -4.64
C ASP A 119 17.54 14.56 -5.06
N GLU A 120 18.72 15.10 -5.34
CA GLU A 120 19.88 14.32 -5.81
C GLU A 120 20.34 13.23 -4.83
N TYR A 121 20.08 13.43 -3.53
CA TYR A 121 20.64 12.59 -2.48
C TYR A 121 19.61 11.83 -1.66
N LYS A 122 18.35 12.19 -1.80
CA LYS A 122 17.33 11.74 -0.86
C LYS A 122 15.96 11.74 -1.47
N ILE A 123 15.21 10.72 -1.15
CA ILE A 123 13.77 10.62 -1.45
C ILE A 123 13.02 10.61 -0.13
N LEU A 124 12.08 11.53 0.01
CA LEU A 124 11.18 11.61 1.14
C LEU A 124 9.74 11.42 0.65
N ILE A 125 9.04 10.45 1.19
CA ILE A 125 7.65 10.19 0.87
C ILE A 125 6.85 10.20 2.16
N ASN A 126 5.86 11.08 2.25
CA ASN A 126 4.87 11.07 3.32
C ASN A 126 3.57 10.48 2.81
N ILE A 127 3.07 9.49 3.52
CA ILE A 127 1.78 8.86 3.26
C ILE A 127 0.85 9.26 4.39
N GLU A 128 -0.13 10.09 4.09
CA GLU A 128 -1.19 10.43 5.03
C GLU A 128 -2.45 9.66 4.64
N ALA A 129 -2.96 8.89 5.59
CA ALA A 129 -4.15 8.10 5.40
C ALA A 129 -5.24 8.50 6.40
N LYS A 130 -6.48 8.58 5.93
CA LYS A 130 -7.63 8.84 6.79
C LYS A 130 -8.40 7.54 6.99
N PRO A 131 -8.34 6.95 8.20
CA PRO A 131 -9.10 5.74 8.50
C PRO A 131 -10.61 5.97 8.35
N LYS A 132 -11.33 4.93 7.97
CA LYS A 132 -12.79 4.93 8.03
C LYS A 132 -13.24 5.04 9.49
N VAL A 133 -14.51 5.33 9.69
CA VAL A 133 -15.08 5.41 11.05
C VAL A 133 -14.71 4.16 11.84
N ILE A 134 -14.00 4.38 12.94
CA ILE A 134 -13.46 3.31 13.77
C ILE A 134 -14.42 3.05 14.92
N LYS A 135 -15.05 1.88 14.92
CA LYS A 135 -15.97 1.44 15.98
C LYS A 135 -15.24 0.90 17.21
N ASN A 136 -14.02 0.39 17.04
CA ASN A 136 -13.23 -0.19 18.10
C ASN A 136 -11.83 0.42 18.11
N ALA A 137 -11.64 1.40 19.00
CA ALA A 137 -10.37 2.10 19.14
C ALA A 137 -9.23 1.18 19.61
N LYS A 138 -9.54 0.21 20.48
CA LYS A 138 -8.55 -0.75 20.98
C LYS A 138 -7.97 -1.58 19.84
N ASP A 139 -8.83 -2.12 18.97
CA ASP A 139 -8.42 -2.89 17.80
C ASP A 139 -7.56 -2.05 16.84
N PHE A 140 -7.94 -0.80 16.64
CA PHE A 140 -7.17 0.13 15.81
C PHE A 140 -5.74 0.33 16.34
N TYR A 141 -5.58 0.54 17.64
CA TYR A 141 -4.27 0.72 18.24
C TYR A 141 -3.45 -0.58 18.28
N GLU A 142 -4.10 -1.73 18.42
CA GLU A 142 -3.44 -3.03 18.32
C GLU A 142 -2.87 -3.30 16.92
N LYS A 143 -3.55 -2.84 15.89
CA LYS A 143 -3.09 -2.97 14.49
C LYS A 143 -1.78 -2.23 14.19
N ARG A 144 -1.43 -1.24 14.98
CA ARG A 144 -0.14 -0.56 14.85
C ARG A 144 1.03 -1.54 14.97
N SER A 145 1.02 -2.41 15.97
CA SER A 145 2.07 -3.40 16.17
C SER A 145 2.18 -4.37 15.01
N VAL A 146 1.04 -4.76 14.42
CA VAL A 146 1.01 -5.63 13.24
C VAL A 146 1.66 -4.93 12.05
N LEU A 147 1.34 -3.66 11.82
CA LEU A 147 1.95 -2.88 10.76
C LEU A 147 3.44 -2.67 10.99
N GLU A 148 3.85 -2.30 12.20
CA GLU A 148 5.27 -2.10 12.55
C GLU A 148 6.13 -3.34 12.23
N ASN A 149 5.59 -4.54 12.45
CA ASN A 149 6.29 -5.78 12.15
C ASN A 149 6.45 -6.06 10.64
N LYS A 150 5.62 -5.42 9.82
CA LYS A 150 5.67 -5.55 8.36
C LYS A 150 6.52 -4.47 7.69
N LEU A 151 6.80 -3.38 8.39
CA LEU A 151 7.56 -2.27 7.84
C LEU A 151 9.03 -2.65 7.68
N THR A 152 9.60 -2.31 6.53
CA THR A 152 11.04 -2.33 6.34
C THR A 152 11.66 -1.13 7.06
N LYS A 153 12.99 -1.14 7.22
CA LYS A 153 13.73 -0.09 7.95
C LYS A 153 13.57 1.32 7.33
N GLU A 154 13.18 1.40 6.06
CA GLU A 154 12.99 2.67 5.35
C GLU A 154 11.70 3.39 5.75
N PHE A 155 10.75 2.67 6.37
CA PHE A 155 9.46 3.21 6.75
C PHE A 155 9.36 3.43 8.25
N SER A 156 8.72 4.53 8.64
CA SER A 156 8.40 4.83 10.04
C SER A 156 6.97 5.32 10.19
N ILE A 157 6.34 4.99 11.31
CA ILE A 157 5.02 5.50 11.65
C ILE A 157 5.21 6.80 12.43
N GLU A 158 4.87 7.93 11.81
CA GLU A 158 4.97 9.27 12.40
C GLU A 158 3.74 9.65 13.22
N ARG A 159 2.57 9.12 12.84
CA ARG A 159 1.31 9.39 13.53
C ARG A 159 0.40 8.19 13.43
N TRP A 160 -0.20 7.85 14.55
CA TRP A 160 -1.20 6.78 14.63
C TRP A 160 -2.38 7.24 15.46
N LYS A 161 -3.33 7.92 14.80
CA LYS A 161 -4.55 8.44 15.41
C LYS A 161 -5.77 8.03 14.59
N THR A 162 -6.92 7.94 15.24
CA THR A 162 -8.17 7.53 14.59
C THR A 162 -8.60 8.44 13.44
N ASN A 163 -8.14 9.67 13.43
CA ASN A 163 -8.43 10.64 12.38
C ASN A 163 -7.31 10.80 11.34
N ALA A 164 -6.12 10.31 11.63
CA ALA A 164 -5.00 10.39 10.71
C ALA A 164 -3.90 9.37 11.05
N VAL A 165 -3.46 8.66 10.04
CA VAL A 165 -2.27 7.81 10.07
C VAL A 165 -1.25 8.43 9.12
N VAL A 166 -0.03 8.65 9.61
CA VAL A 166 1.07 9.17 8.79
C VAL A 166 2.23 8.21 8.83
N ILE A 167 2.63 7.75 7.65
CA ILE A 167 3.79 6.88 7.46
C ILE A 167 4.78 7.63 6.57
N GLN A 168 6.01 7.66 7.01
CA GLN A 168 7.09 8.32 6.29
C GLN A 168 8.13 7.31 5.84
N THR A 169 8.63 7.49 4.64
CA THR A 169 9.82 6.81 4.18
C THR A 169 10.84 7.82 3.70
N MET A 170 12.09 7.58 4.06
CA MET A 170 13.22 8.37 3.65
C MET A 170 14.32 7.45 3.14
N ILE A 171 14.79 7.71 1.94
CA ILE A 171 15.84 6.94 1.30
C ILE A 171 16.95 7.87 0.90
N GLU A 172 18.15 7.56 1.37
CA GLU A 172 19.37 8.22 0.93
C GLU A 172 19.94 7.48 -0.28
N MET A 173 20.26 8.26 -1.30
CA MET A 173 20.84 7.73 -2.54
C MET A 173 22.37 7.81 -2.53
#